data_9dfbe108cde032e801547511229699fd
#
_entry.id   9dfbe108cde032e801547511229699fd
#
_cell.length_a   1.000
_cell.length_b   1.000
_cell.length_c   1.000
_cell.angle_alpha   90.00
_cell.angle_beta   90.00
_cell.angle_gamma   90.00
#
_symmetry.space_group_name_H-M   'P 1'
#
loop_
_entity.id
_entity.type
_entity.pdbx_description
1 polymer ?
#
loop_
_entity_poly.entity_id
_entity_poly.type
_entity_poly.pdbx_seq_one_letter_code
_entity_poly.pdbx_strand_id
1 'polypeptide(L)'
;MIISKDNFVTDNMTNTVCYSSLLPKESSGLDPQLRVKFYAALKESVRTLKHYDLRNTRDIWSRDYMPVQLTNDLFLNYTYSPDYLSDQKAYITNWLLHKVHTDKADKLNLNVVTIPLILDGGNVIKAIDKFGKPTIIMCSKVLNENNLSKEELTDWWNQFFDNQIRLILIDWEGKDENPIGHADGMVRYINEGKVLITNYCDLDDEERLSEPLKEYFDIERLHFGDIEGIKGTKMWSLLKSRSWGYINFLQVGKRIIVPKLDWDELDKAAVQQIQQAFGASYEVELIDCDMTQILENSDVNTNSGGGGGWL
;
A
#
# COMPACT_ATOMS: atom_id res chain seq x y z
N MET A 1 -0.35 13.60 -22.87
CA MET A 1 -0.10 12.27 -22.27
C MET A 1 -1.35 11.45 -22.54
N ILE A 2 -1.23 10.21 -23.06
CA ILE A 2 -2.38 9.33 -23.28
C ILE A 2 -2.25 8.17 -22.32
N ILE A 3 -3.22 8.03 -21.40
CA ILE A 3 -3.33 6.90 -20.47
C ILE A 3 -4.60 6.14 -20.82
N SER A 4 -4.45 4.86 -21.08
CA SER A 4 -5.51 3.94 -21.44
C SER A 4 -5.31 2.60 -20.72
N LYS A 5 -6.30 1.72 -20.76
CA LYS A 5 -6.20 0.36 -20.24
C LYS A 5 -4.94 -0.38 -20.73
N ASP A 6 -4.55 -0.16 -21.99
CA ASP A 6 -3.48 -0.95 -22.62
C ASP A 6 -2.07 -0.54 -22.15
N ASN A 7 -1.93 0.65 -21.56
CA ASN A 7 -0.64 1.14 -21.08
C ASN A 7 -0.61 1.50 -19.58
N PHE A 8 -1.73 1.42 -18.88
CA PHE A 8 -1.80 1.70 -17.45
C PHE A 8 -1.25 0.52 -16.64
N VAL A 9 -0.20 0.75 -15.86
CA VAL A 9 0.52 -0.28 -15.13
C VAL A 9 -0.09 -0.49 -13.75
N THR A 10 -0.68 -1.65 -13.51
CA THR A 10 -1.15 -2.11 -12.20
C THR A 10 -0.09 -3.01 -11.53
N ASP A 11 -0.24 -3.33 -10.24
CA ASP A 11 0.80 -4.05 -9.48
C ASP A 11 1.11 -5.44 -10.04
N ASN A 12 0.13 -6.12 -10.64
CA ASN A 12 0.32 -7.40 -11.32
C ASN A 12 1.14 -7.32 -12.62
N MET A 13 1.46 -6.12 -13.10
CA MET A 13 2.30 -5.88 -14.28
C MET A 13 3.71 -5.42 -13.92
N THR A 14 3.98 -5.15 -12.63
CA THR A 14 5.29 -4.72 -12.16
C THR A 14 6.30 -5.86 -12.17
N ASN A 15 7.58 -5.54 -12.19
CA ASN A 15 8.66 -6.52 -12.24
C ASN A 15 9.88 -6.16 -11.36
N THR A 16 9.78 -5.09 -10.62
CA THR A 16 10.93 -4.54 -9.88
C THR A 16 10.49 -4.09 -8.49
N VAL A 17 11.29 -4.41 -7.49
CA VAL A 17 11.10 -3.97 -6.10
C VAL A 17 12.19 -2.95 -5.74
N CYS A 18 11.79 -1.88 -5.09
CA CYS A 18 12.71 -0.90 -4.53
C CYS A 18 12.47 -0.80 -3.02
N TYR A 19 13.50 -0.94 -2.20
CA TYR A 19 13.38 -0.80 -0.76
C TYR A 19 14.55 0.02 -0.19
N SER A 20 14.32 0.70 0.93
CA SER A 20 15.32 1.58 1.53
C SER A 20 16.48 0.80 2.14
N SER A 21 17.72 1.21 1.87
CA SER A 21 18.89 0.69 2.56
C SER A 21 19.00 1.12 4.03
N LEU A 22 18.11 2.00 4.49
CA LEU A 22 17.95 2.37 5.91
C LEU A 22 17.22 1.27 6.71
N LEU A 23 16.40 0.47 6.06
CA LEU A 23 15.53 -0.52 6.72
C LEU A 23 16.24 -1.37 7.80
N PRO A 24 17.48 -1.86 7.61
CA PRO A 24 18.20 -2.57 8.69
C PRO A 24 18.90 -1.65 9.69
N LYS A 25 18.99 -0.35 9.46
CA LYS A 25 19.87 0.56 10.20
C LYS A 25 19.15 1.55 11.09
N GLU A 26 18.05 2.09 10.60
CA GLU A 26 17.32 3.16 11.28
C GLU A 26 15.94 2.70 11.75
N SER A 27 15.48 3.34 12.81
CA SER A 27 14.28 2.97 13.51
C SER A 27 13.20 4.01 13.31
N SER A 28 12.11 3.59 12.73
CA SER A 28 10.81 4.23 12.87
C SER A 28 10.05 3.68 14.09
N GLY A 29 10.73 3.45 15.22
CA GLY A 29 10.14 2.82 16.41
C GLY A 29 10.25 1.30 16.48
N LEU A 30 10.70 0.62 15.43
CA LEU A 30 10.83 -0.83 15.41
C LEU A 30 12.07 -1.32 16.17
N ASP A 31 11.94 -2.47 16.82
CA ASP A 31 13.06 -3.16 17.44
C ASP A 31 14.21 -3.42 16.44
N PRO A 32 15.47 -3.15 16.80
CA PRO A 32 16.61 -3.32 15.91
C PRO A 32 16.78 -4.75 15.37
N GLN A 33 16.49 -5.77 16.18
CA GLN A 33 16.63 -7.17 15.75
C GLN A 33 15.51 -7.55 14.78
N LEU A 34 14.29 -7.07 15.01
CA LEU A 34 13.16 -7.27 14.11
C LEU A 34 13.43 -6.64 12.74
N ARG A 35 13.98 -5.43 12.70
CA ARG A 35 14.33 -4.75 11.45
C ARG A 35 15.35 -5.55 10.63
N VAL A 36 16.38 -6.04 11.26
CA VAL A 36 17.42 -6.87 10.59
C VAL A 36 16.81 -8.17 10.05
N LYS A 37 15.96 -8.83 10.85
CA LYS A 37 15.24 -10.05 10.41
C LYS A 37 14.32 -9.76 9.24
N PHE A 38 13.51 -8.71 9.35
CA PHE A 38 12.59 -8.31 8.29
C PHE A 38 13.33 -7.99 6.98
N TYR A 39 14.40 -7.20 7.05
CA TYR A 39 15.21 -6.89 5.87
C TYR A 39 15.81 -8.16 5.23
N ALA A 40 16.31 -9.09 6.03
CA ALA A 40 16.84 -10.35 5.53
C ALA A 40 15.74 -11.21 4.86
N ALA A 41 14.58 -11.35 5.51
CA ALA A 41 13.45 -12.09 4.99
C ALA A 41 12.91 -11.47 3.69
N LEU A 42 12.80 -10.14 3.64
CA LEU A 42 12.39 -9.43 2.44
C LEU A 42 13.35 -9.68 1.28
N LYS A 43 14.67 -9.55 1.52
CA LYS A 43 15.68 -9.81 0.48
C LYS A 43 15.62 -11.25 -0.03
N GLU A 44 15.38 -12.21 0.82
CA GLU A 44 15.20 -13.61 0.41
C GLU A 44 13.94 -13.77 -0.43
N SER A 45 12.81 -13.22 0.01
CA SER A 45 11.54 -13.29 -0.73
C SER A 45 11.62 -12.65 -2.12
N VAL A 46 12.42 -11.61 -2.29
CA VAL A 46 12.56 -10.92 -3.59
C VAL A 46 13.84 -11.30 -4.36
N ARG A 47 14.63 -12.28 -3.90
CA ARG A 47 15.96 -12.60 -4.47
C ARG A 47 15.93 -12.98 -5.95
N THR A 48 14.82 -13.56 -6.42
CA THR A 48 14.62 -13.95 -7.83
C THR A 48 14.02 -12.83 -8.68
N LEU A 49 13.58 -11.75 -8.06
CA LEU A 49 13.02 -10.58 -8.72
C LEU A 49 14.11 -9.54 -9.00
N LYS A 50 13.84 -8.65 -9.94
CA LYS A 50 14.66 -7.46 -10.10
C LYS A 50 14.42 -6.56 -8.88
N HIS A 51 15.46 -6.22 -8.14
CA HIS A 51 15.34 -5.39 -6.95
C HIS A 51 16.51 -4.42 -6.80
N TYR A 52 16.26 -3.33 -6.08
CA TYR A 52 17.23 -2.30 -5.76
C TYR A 52 17.15 -1.87 -4.31
N ASP A 53 18.28 -1.85 -3.63
CA ASP A 53 18.49 -1.12 -2.38
C ASP A 53 18.60 0.38 -2.70
N LEU A 54 17.65 1.18 -2.27
CA LEU A 54 17.69 2.64 -2.45
C LEU A 54 18.62 3.24 -1.40
N ARG A 55 19.70 3.87 -1.87
CA ARG A 55 20.66 4.57 -1.03
C ARG A 55 20.29 6.04 -0.89
N ASN A 56 20.75 6.65 0.20
CA ASN A 56 20.52 8.05 0.50
C ASN A 56 19.04 8.42 0.64
N THR A 57 18.21 7.48 1.01
CA THR A 57 16.82 7.72 1.43
C THR A 57 16.82 8.34 2.82
N ARG A 58 15.70 8.96 3.22
CA ARG A 58 15.52 9.54 4.55
C ARG A 58 14.44 8.83 5.37
N ASP A 59 13.78 7.86 4.72
CA ASP A 59 12.75 7.03 5.32
C ASP A 59 12.91 5.59 4.87
N ILE A 60 12.32 4.68 5.63
CA ILE A 60 12.30 3.25 5.31
C ILE A 60 11.10 2.87 4.44
N TRP A 61 10.04 3.67 4.44
CA TRP A 61 8.75 3.38 3.79
C TRP A 61 8.78 3.77 2.30
N SER A 62 9.46 2.94 1.49
CA SER A 62 9.66 3.27 0.07
C SER A 62 8.35 3.31 -0.72
N ARG A 63 7.33 2.57 -0.35
CA ARG A 63 5.99 2.65 -0.94
C ARG A 63 5.42 4.06 -0.87
N ASP A 64 5.64 4.77 0.25
CA ASP A 64 4.96 6.03 0.52
C ASP A 64 5.63 7.22 -0.18
N TYR A 65 6.96 7.20 -0.32
CA TYR A 65 7.68 8.32 -0.94
C TYR A 65 8.08 8.09 -2.41
N MET A 66 8.05 6.86 -2.91
CA MET A 66 8.41 6.59 -4.30
C MET A 66 7.31 7.06 -5.25
N PRO A 67 7.67 7.65 -6.40
CA PRO A 67 6.67 7.96 -7.42
C PRO A 67 5.91 6.73 -7.89
N VAL A 68 4.60 6.88 -8.06
CA VAL A 68 3.71 5.80 -8.49
C VAL A 68 3.78 5.62 -10.01
N GLN A 69 4.14 4.43 -10.46
CA GLN A 69 4.18 4.13 -11.89
C GLN A 69 2.77 4.15 -12.50
N LEU A 70 2.55 5.00 -13.51
CA LEU A 70 1.29 5.08 -14.27
C LEU A 70 1.36 4.30 -15.57
N THR A 71 2.47 4.43 -16.32
CA THR A 71 2.72 3.68 -17.54
C THR A 71 4.15 3.10 -17.53
N ASN A 72 4.56 2.40 -18.55
CA ASN A 72 5.91 1.82 -18.62
C ASN A 72 7.02 2.87 -18.45
N ASP A 73 6.77 4.10 -18.82
CA ASP A 73 7.76 5.19 -18.87
C ASP A 73 7.34 6.45 -18.13
N LEU A 74 6.17 6.45 -17.47
CA LEU A 74 5.64 7.62 -16.75
C LEU A 74 5.32 7.29 -15.31
N PHE A 75 5.75 8.16 -14.40
CA PHE A 75 5.52 8.06 -12.98
C PHE A 75 4.82 9.30 -12.44
N LEU A 76 3.86 9.11 -11.54
CA LEU A 76 3.20 10.17 -10.79
C LEU A 76 4.04 10.53 -9.58
N ASN A 77 4.45 11.77 -9.51
CA ASN A 77 5.16 12.34 -8.37
C ASN A 77 4.24 13.28 -7.58
N TYR A 78 4.45 13.34 -6.28
CA TYR A 78 3.65 14.12 -5.33
C TYR A 78 4.52 14.61 -4.18
N THR A 79 3.97 15.36 -3.23
CA THR A 79 4.66 15.76 -2.01
C THR A 79 4.41 14.72 -0.92
N TYR A 80 5.44 13.96 -0.54
CA TYR A 80 5.39 13.10 0.62
C TYR A 80 5.65 13.91 1.89
N SER A 81 4.71 13.93 2.82
CA SER A 81 4.76 14.75 4.04
C SER A 81 4.21 14.01 5.25
N PRO A 82 4.86 12.93 5.69
CA PRO A 82 4.35 12.11 6.77
C PRO A 82 4.34 12.86 8.10
N ASP A 83 3.32 12.64 8.92
CA ASP A 83 3.08 13.37 10.18
C ASP A 83 4.20 13.20 11.20
N TYR A 84 4.93 12.08 11.15
CA TYR A 84 6.03 11.77 12.08
C TYR A 84 7.38 12.42 11.72
N LEU A 85 7.49 13.09 10.56
CA LEU A 85 8.72 13.77 10.13
C LEU A 85 8.50 15.30 10.12
N SER A 86 8.42 15.93 11.30
CA SER A 86 7.98 17.31 11.46
C SER A 86 8.82 18.37 10.72
N ASP A 87 10.14 18.19 10.63
CA ASP A 87 11.05 19.25 10.15
C ASP A 87 11.61 19.02 8.73
N GLN A 88 11.29 17.90 8.08
CA GLN A 88 11.91 17.49 6.82
C GLN A 88 10.91 17.12 5.72
N LYS A 89 9.65 17.42 5.90
CA LYS A 89 8.52 16.97 5.08
C LYS A 89 8.69 17.27 3.58
N ALA A 90 9.11 18.45 3.21
CA ALA A 90 9.26 18.86 1.81
C ALA A 90 10.47 18.22 1.08
N TYR A 91 11.36 17.57 1.82
CA TYR A 91 12.65 17.14 1.29
C TYR A 91 12.63 15.74 0.65
N ILE A 92 11.71 14.86 1.04
CA ILE A 92 11.83 13.44 0.73
C ILE A 92 11.59 13.20 -0.76
N THR A 93 10.51 13.71 -1.31
CA THR A 93 10.14 13.45 -2.70
C THR A 93 11.05 14.17 -3.70
N ASN A 94 11.30 15.47 -3.51
CA ASN A 94 12.18 16.23 -4.42
C ASN A 94 13.63 15.75 -4.37
N TRP A 95 14.07 15.31 -3.20
CA TRP A 95 15.43 14.80 -3.02
C TRP A 95 15.64 13.42 -3.67
N LEU A 96 14.62 12.55 -3.60
CA LEU A 96 14.63 11.23 -4.21
C LEU A 96 14.83 11.25 -5.72
N LEU A 97 14.11 12.11 -6.42
CA LEU A 97 14.16 12.19 -7.88
C LEU A 97 15.55 12.58 -8.42
N HIS A 98 16.34 13.29 -7.61
CA HIS A 98 17.63 13.83 -8.06
C HIS A 98 18.85 13.17 -7.41
N LYS A 99 18.69 12.45 -6.30
CA LYS A 99 19.82 12.00 -5.46
C LYS A 99 19.75 10.55 -4.98
N VAL A 100 18.66 9.84 -5.20
CA VAL A 100 18.58 8.42 -4.82
C VAL A 100 19.46 7.61 -5.76
N HIS A 101 20.36 6.87 -5.16
CA HIS A 101 21.20 5.89 -5.83
C HIS A 101 20.77 4.49 -5.43
N THR A 102 20.85 3.56 -6.36
CA THR A 102 20.69 2.14 -6.06
C THR A 102 22.02 1.55 -5.56
N ASP A 103 21.95 0.37 -4.99
CA ASP A 103 23.13 -0.44 -4.65
C ASP A 103 23.97 -0.80 -5.89
N LYS A 104 23.40 -0.73 -7.08
CA LYS A 104 24.03 -0.97 -8.39
C LYS A 104 24.58 0.30 -9.05
N ALA A 105 24.80 1.34 -8.27
CA ALA A 105 25.54 2.57 -8.58
C ALA A 105 24.82 3.63 -9.43
N ASP A 106 23.65 3.37 -9.99
CA ASP A 106 23.00 4.31 -10.87
C ASP A 106 21.88 5.10 -10.18
N LYS A 107 21.72 6.36 -10.57
CA LYS A 107 20.54 7.14 -10.19
C LYS A 107 19.30 6.55 -10.85
N LEU A 108 18.22 6.48 -10.11
CA LEU A 108 16.92 6.26 -10.71
C LEU A 108 16.53 7.48 -11.54
N ASN A 109 16.53 7.31 -12.85
CA ASN A 109 16.14 8.37 -13.78
C ASN A 109 14.70 8.10 -14.23
N LEU A 110 13.73 8.56 -13.43
CA LEU A 110 12.31 8.36 -13.69
C LEU A 110 11.75 9.56 -14.47
N ASN A 111 10.97 9.28 -15.50
CA ASN A 111 10.15 10.29 -16.17
C ASN A 111 8.91 10.55 -15.33
N VAL A 112 8.80 11.71 -14.72
CA VAL A 112 7.74 12.02 -13.75
C VAL A 112 6.84 13.15 -14.22
N VAL A 113 5.55 13.01 -13.90
CA VAL A 113 4.59 14.10 -13.85
C VAL A 113 4.26 14.41 -12.40
N THR A 114 4.42 15.66 -12.01
CA THR A 114 4.22 16.08 -10.61
C THR A 114 2.85 16.68 -10.40
N ILE A 115 2.14 16.21 -9.39
CA ILE A 115 0.88 16.79 -8.92
C ILE A 115 1.09 17.62 -7.66
N PRO A 116 0.33 18.69 -7.45
CA PRO A 116 0.45 19.58 -6.31
C PRO A 116 -0.33 19.04 -5.09
N LEU A 117 -0.24 17.75 -4.82
CA LEU A 117 -0.90 17.12 -3.69
C LEU A 117 0.11 16.60 -2.67
N ILE A 118 -0.24 16.71 -1.42
CA ILE A 118 0.36 15.93 -0.33
C ILE A 118 -0.30 14.55 -0.40
N LEU A 119 0.50 13.51 -0.49
CA LEU A 119 0.02 12.15 -0.69
C LEU A 119 1.06 11.13 -0.21
N ASP A 120 0.58 10.02 0.31
CA ASP A 120 1.37 8.83 0.58
C ASP A 120 1.13 7.81 -0.54
N GLY A 121 2.17 7.17 -1.03
CA GLY A 121 2.04 6.17 -2.10
C GLY A 121 1.26 4.92 -1.66
N GLY A 122 1.24 4.59 -0.36
CA GLY A 122 0.38 3.56 0.22
C GLY A 122 -1.11 3.90 0.09
N ASN A 123 -1.44 5.19 -0.02
CA ASN A 123 -2.81 5.65 -0.29
C ASN A 123 -3.17 5.63 -1.79
N VAL A 124 -2.42 4.94 -2.64
CA VAL A 124 -2.68 4.87 -4.08
C VAL A 124 -2.80 3.43 -4.55
N ILE A 125 -4.02 2.98 -4.84
CA ILE A 125 -4.28 1.69 -5.47
C ILE A 125 -4.63 1.90 -6.94
N LYS A 126 -3.86 1.25 -7.81
CA LYS A 126 -4.07 1.28 -9.26
C LYS A 126 -4.93 0.11 -9.70
N ALA A 127 -5.95 0.37 -10.47
CA ALA A 127 -6.91 -0.62 -10.92
C ALA A 127 -7.40 -0.34 -12.36
N ILE A 128 -7.98 -1.34 -12.99
CA ILE A 128 -8.82 -1.19 -14.18
C ILE A 128 -10.23 -1.58 -13.76
N ASP A 129 -11.18 -0.68 -13.90
CA ASP A 129 -12.57 -0.95 -13.53
C ASP A 129 -13.27 -1.90 -14.52
N LYS A 130 -14.48 -2.34 -14.21
CA LYS A 130 -15.25 -3.27 -15.05
C LYS A 130 -15.68 -2.69 -16.41
N PHE A 131 -15.48 -1.39 -16.61
CA PHE A 131 -15.70 -0.71 -17.89
C PHE A 131 -14.40 -0.53 -18.69
N GLY A 132 -13.29 -1.08 -18.20
CA GLY A 132 -11.97 -0.97 -18.81
C GLY A 132 -11.28 0.38 -18.59
N LYS A 133 -11.74 1.20 -17.65
CA LYS A 133 -11.15 2.52 -17.41
C LYS A 133 -10.04 2.42 -16.34
N PRO A 134 -8.83 2.99 -16.62
CA PRO A 134 -7.83 3.23 -15.59
C PRO A 134 -8.42 3.95 -14.38
N THR A 135 -8.16 3.42 -13.20
CA THR A 135 -8.76 3.91 -11.96
C THR A 135 -7.70 3.97 -10.87
N ILE A 136 -7.71 5.04 -10.10
CA ILE A 136 -6.97 5.17 -8.86
C ILE A 136 -7.98 5.22 -7.72
N ILE A 137 -7.75 4.38 -6.70
CA ILE A 137 -8.54 4.33 -5.48
C ILE A 137 -7.67 4.92 -4.37
N MET A 138 -8.19 5.90 -3.65
CA MET A 138 -7.54 6.54 -2.51
C MET A 138 -8.47 6.57 -1.30
N CYS A 139 -7.90 6.53 -0.11
CA CYS A 139 -8.61 6.88 1.11
C CYS A 139 -8.84 8.38 1.20
N SER A 140 -9.97 8.80 1.73
CA SER A 140 -10.38 10.20 1.87
C SER A 140 -9.48 11.05 2.79
N LYS A 141 -8.48 10.44 3.48
CA LYS A 141 -7.40 11.16 4.19
C LYS A 141 -6.77 12.25 3.31
N VAL A 142 -6.60 11.99 2.01
CA VAL A 142 -6.02 12.95 1.05
C VAL A 142 -6.76 14.29 1.02
N LEU A 143 -8.06 14.32 1.30
CA LEU A 143 -8.85 15.55 1.38
C LEU A 143 -8.39 16.43 2.54
N ASN A 144 -8.22 15.84 3.71
CA ASN A 144 -7.79 16.55 4.91
C ASN A 144 -6.36 17.07 4.78
N GLU A 145 -5.45 16.27 4.22
CA GLU A 145 -4.04 16.65 4.03
C GLU A 145 -3.88 17.83 3.06
N ASN A 146 -4.78 17.96 2.11
CA ASN A 146 -4.73 19.02 1.09
C ASN A 146 -5.75 20.14 1.33
N ASN A 147 -6.56 20.04 2.38
CA ASN A 147 -7.65 20.98 2.66
C ASN A 147 -8.59 21.19 1.46
N LEU A 148 -8.99 20.08 0.83
CA LEU A 148 -9.87 20.02 -0.32
C LEU A 148 -11.19 19.33 0.01
N SER A 149 -12.28 19.75 -0.63
CA SER A 149 -13.50 18.94 -0.68
C SER A 149 -13.35 17.79 -1.68
N LYS A 150 -14.25 16.82 -1.60
CA LYS A 150 -14.31 15.71 -2.55
C LYS A 150 -14.54 16.20 -3.98
N GLU A 151 -15.40 17.18 -4.14
CA GLU A 151 -15.75 17.79 -5.42
C GLU A 151 -14.54 18.52 -6.02
N GLU A 152 -13.85 19.36 -5.24
CA GLU A 152 -12.66 20.10 -5.69
C GLU A 152 -11.54 19.15 -6.13
N LEU A 153 -11.26 18.10 -5.36
CA LEU A 153 -10.25 17.12 -5.74
C LEU A 153 -10.67 16.35 -7.00
N THR A 154 -11.93 15.94 -7.11
CA THR A 154 -12.44 15.18 -8.26
C THR A 154 -12.40 16.01 -9.53
N ASP A 155 -12.83 17.27 -9.48
CA ASP A 155 -12.80 18.18 -10.61
C ASP A 155 -11.38 18.47 -11.08
N TRP A 156 -10.49 18.78 -10.13
CA TRP A 156 -9.09 18.98 -10.43
C TRP A 156 -8.45 17.73 -11.06
N TRP A 157 -8.72 16.53 -10.50
CA TRP A 157 -8.21 15.25 -10.99
C TRP A 157 -8.66 14.96 -12.42
N ASN A 158 -9.96 15.14 -12.68
CA ASN A 158 -10.53 14.95 -14.00
C ASN A 158 -9.93 15.90 -15.04
N GLN A 159 -9.73 17.15 -14.67
CA GLN A 159 -9.08 18.13 -15.53
C GLN A 159 -7.61 17.79 -15.77
N PHE A 160 -6.87 17.45 -14.74
CA PHE A 160 -5.43 17.16 -14.83
C PHE A 160 -5.13 15.95 -15.72
N PHE A 161 -5.91 14.89 -15.59
CA PHE A 161 -5.77 13.67 -16.37
C PHE A 161 -6.66 13.62 -17.63
N ASP A 162 -7.30 14.70 -18.00
CA ASP A 162 -8.23 14.76 -19.16
C ASP A 162 -9.25 13.60 -19.12
N ASN A 163 -9.81 13.32 -17.94
CA ASN A 163 -10.73 12.22 -17.67
C ASN A 163 -10.19 10.81 -18.00
N GLN A 164 -8.89 10.64 -18.23
CA GLN A 164 -8.31 9.35 -18.60
C GLN A 164 -8.20 8.39 -17.41
N ILE A 165 -8.06 8.90 -16.19
CA ILE A 165 -7.98 8.13 -14.96
C ILE A 165 -9.16 8.50 -14.06
N ARG A 166 -9.97 7.49 -13.69
CA ARG A 166 -11.02 7.65 -12.68
C ARG A 166 -10.39 7.78 -11.30
N LEU A 167 -10.90 8.70 -10.49
CA LEU A 167 -10.62 8.74 -9.05
C LEU A 167 -11.82 8.17 -8.28
N ILE A 168 -11.56 7.24 -7.38
CA ILE A 168 -12.52 6.74 -6.39
C ILE A 168 -11.96 7.04 -5.02
N LEU A 169 -12.74 7.71 -4.18
CA LEU A 169 -12.41 7.96 -2.79
C LEU A 169 -13.22 7.00 -1.92
N ILE A 170 -12.51 6.16 -1.17
CA ILE A 170 -13.08 5.33 -0.12
C ILE A 170 -12.97 6.07 1.21
N ASP A 171 -13.92 5.82 2.11
CA ASP A 171 -13.95 6.48 3.40
C ASP A 171 -12.71 6.13 4.21
N TRP A 172 -12.20 7.11 4.92
CA TRP A 172 -11.20 6.90 5.96
C TRP A 172 -11.91 6.30 7.17
N GLU A 173 -11.63 5.03 7.45
CA GLU A 173 -12.03 4.40 8.69
C GLU A 173 -11.54 5.25 9.86
N GLY A 174 -12.42 5.47 10.80
CA GLY A 174 -12.29 6.44 11.88
C GLY A 174 -10.86 6.68 12.36
N LYS A 175 -10.54 7.92 12.56
CA LYS A 175 -9.19 8.41 12.91
C LYS A 175 -8.52 7.65 14.06
N ASP A 176 -9.33 6.98 14.90
CA ASP A 176 -8.87 6.22 16.07
C ASP A 176 -8.55 4.75 15.73
N GLU A 177 -9.13 4.20 14.67
CA GLU A 177 -9.00 2.79 14.29
C GLU A 177 -7.99 2.58 13.16
N ASN A 178 -7.85 3.53 12.25
CA ASN A 178 -6.84 3.54 11.19
C ASN A 178 -6.19 4.93 11.10
N PRO A 179 -5.25 5.26 11.98
CA PRO A 179 -4.60 6.57 12.00
C PRO A 179 -3.82 6.87 10.72
N ILE A 180 -3.47 5.84 9.95
CA ILE A 180 -2.64 5.96 8.75
C ILE A 180 -3.47 6.40 7.54
N GLY A 181 -4.68 5.85 7.38
CA GLY A 181 -5.58 6.20 6.28
C GLY A 181 -5.02 5.86 4.90
N HIS A 182 -4.36 4.70 4.76
CA HIS A 182 -3.83 4.22 3.48
C HIS A 182 -4.76 3.22 2.82
N ALA A 183 -5.04 3.40 1.54
CA ALA A 183 -5.91 2.53 0.77
C ALA A 183 -5.34 1.10 0.62
N ASP A 184 -4.02 0.91 0.65
CA ASP A 184 -3.37 -0.40 0.50
C ASP A 184 -3.57 -1.32 1.71
N GLY A 185 -3.97 -0.78 2.86
CA GLY A 185 -4.44 -1.54 4.02
C GLY A 185 -5.93 -1.87 3.97
N MET A 186 -6.67 -1.40 2.97
CA MET A 186 -8.13 -1.56 2.89
C MET A 186 -8.58 -2.28 1.64
N VAL A 187 -7.94 -2.04 0.49
CA VAL A 187 -8.34 -2.58 -0.81
C VAL A 187 -7.13 -2.94 -1.67
N ARG A 188 -7.23 -4.05 -2.42
CA ARG A 188 -6.21 -4.46 -3.40
C ARG A 188 -6.88 -4.80 -4.73
N TYR A 189 -6.20 -4.47 -5.81
CA TYR A 189 -6.65 -4.81 -7.16
C TYR A 189 -6.29 -6.27 -7.47
N ILE A 190 -7.29 -7.06 -7.90
CA ILE A 190 -7.09 -8.45 -8.32
C ILE A 190 -6.86 -8.49 -9.84
N ASN A 191 -7.87 -8.08 -10.60
CA ASN A 191 -7.86 -7.99 -12.05
C ASN A 191 -8.95 -7.02 -12.53
N GLU A 192 -9.11 -6.88 -13.84
CA GLU A 192 -10.11 -5.97 -14.42
C GLU A 192 -11.50 -6.19 -13.82
N GLY A 193 -12.02 -5.12 -13.25
CA GLY A 193 -13.34 -5.09 -12.61
C GLY A 193 -13.43 -5.81 -11.27
N LYS A 194 -12.30 -6.23 -10.65
CA LYS A 194 -12.34 -6.98 -9.40
C LYS A 194 -11.32 -6.48 -8.37
N VAL A 195 -11.77 -6.30 -7.13
CA VAL A 195 -10.94 -5.92 -5.98
C VAL A 195 -11.15 -6.87 -4.81
N LEU A 196 -10.11 -6.97 -3.97
CA LEU A 196 -10.14 -7.63 -2.67
C LEU A 196 -10.22 -6.54 -1.59
N ILE A 197 -11.11 -6.69 -0.63
CA ILE A 197 -11.15 -5.85 0.58
C ILE A 197 -10.79 -6.66 1.81
N THR A 198 -10.37 -5.95 2.85
CA THR A 198 -10.06 -6.58 4.13
C THR A 198 -11.32 -7.07 4.85
N ASN A 199 -11.13 -7.86 5.91
CA ASN A 199 -12.22 -8.34 6.75
C ASN A 199 -12.59 -7.28 7.78
N TYR A 200 -13.76 -6.67 7.61
CA TYR A 200 -14.33 -5.79 8.61
C TYR A 200 -15.18 -6.60 9.59
N CYS A 201 -15.03 -6.28 10.88
CA CYS A 201 -15.83 -6.89 11.93
C CYS A 201 -17.18 -6.20 12.10
N ASP A 202 -17.31 -4.99 11.59
CA ASP A 202 -18.52 -4.19 11.57
C ASP A 202 -19.05 -4.08 10.13
N LEU A 203 -20.33 -4.43 9.95
CA LEU A 203 -20.97 -4.41 8.64
C LEU A 203 -21.15 -2.98 8.10
N ASP A 204 -21.31 -2.00 8.98
CA ASP A 204 -21.45 -0.59 8.59
C ASP A 204 -20.13 -0.05 8.06
N ASP A 205 -19.00 -0.46 8.63
CA ASP A 205 -17.67 -0.11 8.16
C ASP A 205 -17.38 -0.75 6.79
N GLU A 206 -17.75 -2.03 6.65
CA GLU A 206 -17.62 -2.73 5.36
C GLU A 206 -18.48 -2.07 4.28
N GLU A 207 -19.70 -1.67 4.60
CA GLU A 207 -20.60 -1.03 3.65
C GLU A 207 -20.05 0.34 3.21
N ARG A 208 -19.61 1.18 4.13
CA ARG A 208 -19.01 2.48 3.83
C ARG A 208 -17.79 2.37 2.93
N LEU A 209 -16.93 1.38 3.17
CA LEU A 209 -15.77 1.13 2.30
C LEU A 209 -16.19 0.63 0.92
N SER A 210 -17.11 -0.33 0.88
CA SER A 210 -17.48 -1.01 -0.35
C SER A 210 -18.39 -0.18 -1.25
N GLU A 211 -19.20 0.71 -0.69
CA GLU A 211 -20.20 1.48 -1.45
C GLU A 211 -19.60 2.25 -2.64
N PRO A 212 -18.50 3.01 -2.50
CA PRO A 212 -17.90 3.70 -3.65
C PRO A 212 -17.33 2.76 -4.72
N LEU A 213 -17.08 1.50 -4.37
CA LEU A 213 -16.47 0.51 -5.24
C LEU A 213 -17.48 -0.30 -6.05
N LYS A 214 -18.68 -0.55 -5.50
CA LYS A 214 -19.72 -1.46 -6.06
C LYS A 214 -20.11 -1.13 -7.50
N GLU A 215 -20.17 0.15 -7.85
CA GLU A 215 -20.49 0.56 -9.22
C GLU A 215 -19.42 0.13 -10.22
N TYR A 216 -18.16 0.02 -9.79
CA TYR A 216 -16.99 -0.13 -10.66
C TYR A 216 -16.31 -1.49 -10.56
N PHE A 217 -16.53 -2.20 -9.46
CA PHE A 217 -15.83 -3.46 -9.17
C PHE A 217 -16.75 -4.52 -8.57
N ASP A 218 -16.47 -5.76 -8.89
CA ASP A 218 -16.88 -6.92 -8.10
C ASP A 218 -15.94 -7.01 -6.89
N ILE A 219 -16.52 -7.19 -5.69
CA ILE A 219 -15.78 -7.12 -4.43
C ILE A 219 -15.65 -8.51 -3.84
N GLU A 220 -14.40 -8.99 -3.70
CA GLU A 220 -14.05 -10.13 -2.86
C GLU A 220 -13.60 -9.67 -1.48
N ARG A 221 -13.67 -10.56 -0.48
CA ARG A 221 -13.36 -10.26 0.92
C ARG A 221 -12.45 -11.29 1.52
N LEU A 222 -11.55 -10.85 2.40
CA LEU A 222 -10.88 -11.75 3.34
C LEU A 222 -11.82 -12.03 4.50
N HIS A 223 -11.88 -13.29 4.96
CA HIS A 223 -12.74 -13.72 6.05
C HIS A 223 -11.93 -14.43 7.14
N PHE A 224 -11.87 -13.85 8.33
CA PHE A 224 -11.16 -14.43 9.47
C PHE A 224 -12.07 -14.70 10.68
N GLY A 225 -13.34 -14.29 10.63
CA GLY A 225 -14.30 -14.42 11.73
C GLY A 225 -14.69 -15.85 12.09
N ASP A 226 -14.55 -16.79 11.15
CA ASP A 226 -14.96 -18.19 11.31
C ASP A 226 -13.82 -19.10 11.83
N ILE A 227 -12.63 -18.53 12.10
CA ILE A 227 -11.50 -19.30 12.61
C ILE A 227 -11.70 -19.54 14.10
N GLU A 228 -11.84 -20.81 14.45
CA GLU A 228 -12.07 -21.23 15.84
C GLU A 228 -10.88 -20.81 16.75
N GLY A 229 -11.19 -20.27 17.91
CA GLY A 229 -10.22 -19.85 18.90
C GLY A 229 -9.68 -18.42 18.78
N ILE A 230 -9.94 -17.70 17.69
CA ILE A 230 -9.52 -16.29 17.57
C ILE A 230 -10.39 -15.35 18.39
N LYS A 231 -11.68 -15.59 18.41
CA LYS A 231 -12.67 -14.71 19.04
C LYS A 231 -12.35 -14.48 20.51
N GLY A 232 -12.18 -13.21 20.90
CA GLY A 232 -11.83 -12.85 22.29
C GLY A 232 -10.34 -12.92 22.62
N THR A 233 -9.48 -13.23 21.65
CA THR A 233 -8.02 -13.21 21.82
C THR A 233 -7.43 -11.84 21.50
N LYS A 234 -6.14 -11.63 21.87
CA LYS A 234 -5.39 -10.43 21.47
C LYS A 234 -5.32 -10.30 19.95
N MET A 235 -5.18 -11.42 19.22
CA MET A 235 -5.16 -11.43 17.76
C MET A 235 -6.50 -10.99 17.16
N TRP A 236 -7.62 -11.40 17.75
CA TRP A 236 -8.95 -10.93 17.34
C TRP A 236 -9.09 -9.42 17.51
N SER A 237 -8.63 -8.88 18.65
CA SER A 237 -8.60 -7.44 18.89
C SER A 237 -7.73 -6.73 17.87
N LEU A 238 -6.58 -7.31 17.54
CA LEU A 238 -5.66 -6.79 16.51
C LEU A 238 -6.30 -6.79 15.12
N LEU A 239 -6.93 -7.89 14.72
CA LEU A 239 -7.64 -7.99 13.44
C LEU A 239 -8.89 -7.11 13.39
N LYS A 240 -9.55 -6.93 14.52
CA LYS A 240 -10.72 -6.05 14.62
C LYS A 240 -10.34 -4.58 14.50
N SER A 241 -9.27 -4.18 15.17
CA SER A 241 -8.76 -2.80 15.13
C SER A 241 -7.86 -2.53 13.93
N ARG A 242 -7.32 -3.60 13.28
CA ARG A 242 -6.33 -3.53 12.20
C ARG A 242 -6.58 -4.62 11.17
N SER A 243 -7.76 -4.56 10.59
CA SER A 243 -8.18 -5.47 9.51
C SER A 243 -7.21 -5.51 8.31
N TRP A 244 -6.36 -4.52 8.18
CA TRP A 244 -5.37 -4.35 7.12
C TRP A 244 -4.15 -5.29 7.19
N GLY A 245 -3.97 -6.06 8.25
CA GLY A 245 -2.75 -6.85 8.46
C GLY A 245 -2.38 -7.71 7.25
N TYR A 246 -3.25 -8.62 6.84
CA TYR A 246 -2.94 -9.52 5.71
C TYR A 246 -3.15 -8.91 4.33
N ILE A 247 -4.05 -7.94 4.17
CA ILE A 247 -4.30 -7.31 2.88
C ILE A 247 -3.18 -6.38 2.46
N ASN A 248 -2.39 -5.89 3.42
CA ASN A 248 -1.23 -5.05 3.13
C ASN A 248 -0.02 -5.90 2.71
N PHE A 249 -0.17 -6.68 1.65
CA PHE A 249 0.87 -7.52 1.08
C PHE A 249 1.70 -6.79 0.01
N LEU A 250 2.92 -7.23 -0.21
CA LEU A 250 3.73 -6.81 -1.35
C LEU A 250 3.35 -7.65 -2.57
N GLN A 251 2.98 -6.98 -3.66
CA GLN A 251 2.75 -7.63 -4.95
C GLN A 251 3.74 -7.12 -6.00
N VAL A 252 4.39 -8.06 -6.69
CA VAL A 252 5.27 -7.78 -7.84
C VAL A 252 4.95 -8.77 -8.94
N GLY A 253 4.28 -8.29 -9.98
CA GLY A 253 3.77 -9.16 -11.01
C GLY A 253 2.80 -10.20 -10.42
N LYS A 254 3.11 -11.46 -10.62
CA LYS A 254 2.32 -12.60 -10.11
C LYS A 254 2.80 -13.13 -8.76
N ARG A 255 3.77 -12.52 -8.14
CA ARG A 255 4.24 -12.89 -6.81
C ARG A 255 3.61 -11.99 -5.75
N ILE A 256 3.07 -12.59 -4.71
CA ILE A 256 2.44 -11.93 -3.58
C ILE A 256 3.10 -12.43 -2.30
N ILE A 257 3.69 -11.49 -1.55
CA ILE A 257 4.36 -11.76 -0.27
C ILE A 257 3.48 -11.17 0.83
N VAL A 258 2.89 -12.07 1.61
CA VAL A 258 1.89 -11.75 2.64
C VAL A 258 2.58 -11.58 4.00
N PRO A 259 2.18 -10.61 4.82
CA PRO A 259 2.65 -10.50 6.20
C PRO A 259 2.38 -11.77 6.99
N LYS A 260 3.33 -12.19 7.82
CA LYS A 260 3.18 -13.26 8.78
C LYS A 260 2.88 -12.67 10.16
N LEU A 261 1.80 -13.10 10.80
CA LEU A 261 1.39 -12.63 12.13
C LEU A 261 1.69 -13.64 13.24
N ASP A 262 2.48 -14.68 12.93
CA ASP A 262 2.87 -15.76 13.84
C ASP A 262 1.69 -16.50 14.48
N TRP A 263 0.60 -16.62 13.71
CA TRP A 263 -0.56 -17.42 14.03
C TRP A 263 -0.89 -18.36 12.87
N ASP A 264 -0.46 -19.59 13.00
CA ASP A 264 -0.45 -20.59 11.92
C ASP A 264 -1.78 -20.75 11.18
N GLU A 265 -2.91 -20.76 11.89
CA GLU A 265 -4.24 -20.94 11.29
C GLU A 265 -4.64 -19.70 10.46
N LEU A 266 -4.39 -18.50 10.99
CA LEU A 266 -4.68 -17.24 10.29
C LEU A 266 -3.74 -17.04 9.10
N ASP A 267 -2.46 -17.27 9.29
CA ASP A 267 -1.44 -17.15 8.25
C ASP A 267 -1.78 -18.08 7.06
N LYS A 268 -2.14 -19.34 7.34
CA LYS A 268 -2.59 -20.29 6.32
C LYS A 268 -3.88 -19.87 5.64
N ALA A 269 -4.88 -19.41 6.42
CA ALA A 269 -6.15 -18.96 5.89
C ALA A 269 -5.97 -17.74 4.98
N ALA A 270 -5.11 -16.77 5.36
CA ALA A 270 -4.80 -15.61 4.55
C ALA A 270 -4.18 -15.99 3.21
N VAL A 271 -3.16 -16.85 3.21
CA VAL A 271 -2.52 -17.34 1.98
C VAL A 271 -3.53 -18.06 1.09
N GLN A 272 -4.36 -18.93 1.66
CA GLN A 272 -5.36 -19.67 0.89
C GLN A 272 -6.40 -18.75 0.24
N GLN A 273 -6.94 -17.78 0.98
CA GLN A 273 -7.94 -16.86 0.48
C GLN A 273 -7.37 -15.93 -0.60
N ILE A 274 -6.16 -15.38 -0.38
CA ILE A 274 -5.47 -14.55 -1.36
C ILE A 274 -5.15 -15.39 -2.62
N GLN A 275 -4.67 -16.62 -2.47
CA GLN A 275 -4.42 -17.52 -3.60
C GLN A 275 -5.71 -17.82 -4.39
N GLN A 276 -6.84 -18.00 -3.72
CA GLN A 276 -8.14 -18.21 -4.37
C GLN A 276 -8.59 -16.97 -5.13
N ALA A 277 -8.48 -15.79 -4.53
CA ALA A 277 -8.88 -14.52 -5.14
C ALA A 277 -8.06 -14.20 -6.40
N PHE A 278 -6.74 -14.38 -6.34
CA PHE A 278 -5.83 -14.08 -7.46
C PHE A 278 -5.71 -15.21 -8.48
N GLY A 279 -6.00 -16.46 -8.08
CA GLY A 279 -5.99 -17.63 -8.94
C GLY A 279 -4.64 -18.37 -9.00
N ALA A 280 -4.64 -19.56 -9.58
CA ALA A 280 -3.50 -20.50 -9.58
C ALA A 280 -2.25 -20.01 -10.33
N SER A 281 -2.35 -18.94 -11.11
CA SER A 281 -1.19 -18.39 -11.83
C SER A 281 -0.32 -17.47 -10.97
N TYR A 282 -0.76 -17.16 -9.75
CA TYR A 282 -0.03 -16.36 -8.78
C TYR A 282 0.72 -17.25 -7.79
N GLU A 283 1.85 -16.79 -7.34
CA GLU A 283 2.64 -17.36 -6.25
C GLU A 283 2.40 -16.55 -5.01
N VAL A 284 1.72 -17.13 -4.02
CA VAL A 284 1.37 -16.47 -2.75
C VAL A 284 2.12 -17.14 -1.62
N GLU A 285 2.93 -16.37 -0.91
CA GLU A 285 3.74 -16.87 0.21
C GLU A 285 3.73 -15.91 1.40
N LEU A 286 3.99 -16.43 2.59
CA LEU A 286 4.25 -15.62 3.78
C LEU A 286 5.70 -15.12 3.77
N ILE A 287 5.93 -13.91 4.25
CA ILE A 287 7.28 -13.46 4.58
C ILE A 287 7.81 -14.26 5.78
N ASP A 288 9.06 -14.69 5.73
CA ASP A 288 9.68 -15.45 6.84
C ASP A 288 10.13 -14.52 7.98
N CYS A 289 9.21 -13.72 8.49
CA CYS A 289 9.42 -12.82 9.62
C CYS A 289 8.09 -12.54 10.29
N ASP A 290 8.03 -12.69 11.62
CA ASP A 290 6.85 -12.26 12.39
C ASP A 290 6.69 -10.74 12.33
N MET A 291 5.54 -10.31 11.82
CA MET A 291 5.21 -8.91 11.62
C MET A 291 4.28 -8.34 12.71
N THR A 292 3.90 -9.13 13.70
CA THR A 292 2.95 -8.73 14.76
C THR A 292 3.40 -7.45 15.47
N GLN A 293 4.68 -7.33 15.79
CA GLN A 293 5.22 -6.14 16.45
C GLN A 293 5.21 -4.89 15.56
N ILE A 294 5.34 -5.07 14.26
CA ILE A 294 5.24 -3.95 13.31
C ILE A 294 3.80 -3.42 13.31
N LEU A 295 2.83 -4.31 13.34
CA LEU A 295 1.42 -3.97 13.44
C LEU A 295 1.07 -3.35 14.80
N GLU A 296 1.61 -3.88 15.90
CA GLU A 296 1.36 -3.37 17.26
C GLU A 296 1.95 -1.98 17.49
N ASN A 297 3.14 -1.69 16.97
CA ASN A 297 3.82 -0.43 17.18
C ASN A 297 3.26 0.73 16.33
N SER A 298 2.49 0.43 15.32
CA SER A 298 1.78 1.48 14.56
C SER A 298 0.66 2.17 15.35
N ASP A 299 0.20 1.60 16.49
CA ASP A 299 -0.86 2.18 17.34
C ASP A 299 -0.38 3.02 18.52
N VAL A 300 0.84 2.81 19.01
CA VAL A 300 1.18 3.20 20.40
C VAL A 300 1.77 4.58 20.52
N ASN A 301 2.16 5.25 19.43
CA ASN A 301 2.69 6.60 19.56
C ASN A 301 2.38 7.47 18.35
N THR A 302 1.51 8.42 18.55
CA THR A 302 1.33 9.61 17.70
C THR A 302 2.63 10.41 17.48
N ASN A 303 3.74 9.98 18.08
CA ASN A 303 5.07 10.57 17.97
C ASN A 303 6.12 9.65 17.28
N SER A 304 5.77 8.43 16.94
CA SER A 304 6.61 7.54 16.12
C SER A 304 5.73 6.94 15.04
N GLY A 305 5.57 7.69 13.96
CA GLY A 305 4.79 7.27 12.82
C GLY A 305 5.31 5.95 12.25
N GLY A 306 4.61 4.91 12.53
CA GLY A 306 4.86 3.61 11.97
C GLY A 306 3.60 3.10 11.33
N GLY A 307 3.50 3.17 10.07
CA GLY A 307 2.38 2.63 9.35
C GLY A 307 2.50 2.95 7.88
N GLY A 308 3.62 2.66 7.34
CA GLY A 308 3.79 2.68 5.90
C GLY A 308 3.25 1.39 5.32
N GLY A 309 2.64 1.51 4.17
CA GLY A 309 2.44 0.39 3.29
C GLY A 309 3.78 -0.33 3.06
N TRP A 310 3.72 -1.60 2.91
CA TRP A 310 4.86 -2.42 2.54
C TRP A 310 5.44 -1.92 1.21
N LEU A 311 6.65 -1.45 1.21
CA LEU A 311 7.56 -1.21 0.06
C LEU A 311 6.93 -0.71 -1.24
#